data_4487a84963ff4c981d8b55463881f6d3
#
_entry.id   4487a84963ff4c981d8b55463881f6d3
#
_cell.length_a   1.000
_cell.length_b   1.000
_cell.length_c   1.000
_cell.angle_alpha   90.00
_cell.angle_beta   90.00
_cell.angle_gamma   90.00
#
_symmetry.space_group_name_H-M   'P 1'
#
loop_
_entity.id
_entity.type
_entity.pdbx_description
1 polymer ?
#
loop_
_entity_poly.entity_id
_entity_poly.type
_entity_poly.pdbx_seq_one_letter_code
_entity_poly.pdbx_strand_id
1 'polypeptide(L)'
;MTQPGIGGGGFMGLAIEMLTPPVIAGTATAGGALTAGAYKYYVTATNAVGESTVSNEVTVTTSAGNLTAHITWVAVPGATGYKIYRTAAAGASNSELLRATVGNVLLYDDIAVGVPSGAFPTVNTALAYGTYTAPTKFFPFNTESLKFDQATVWRRPIRQSVDVLSGVPGNVHINGDIEMEAMEDVLIYFLLASRVSATKTGTTDKVYTFDPTPNATPALSLSLTVVRNNEVFGYVGCVVSSFTFTPSDGLLMFNVSIIGSDETEQSAPSPVYTTTEPFGAGEYQVSIAATQVFDTDTFEFTVNDNAEPQFRLKNTGRGAQYVKFGERECTITMERDFFNRDDYDAFKLLTAQAIFLRAQRSATNYVQINAPVSIKNTYEVGLSGQGDLVRASIEYMNVIDSSGNSYTIEVGTQQNIPQVT
;
A
#
# COMPACT_ATOMS: atom_id res chain seq x y z
N MET A 1 26.91 28.73 6.50
CA MET A 1 26.27 28.17 5.27
C MET A 1 26.21 26.66 5.47
N THR A 2 25.01 26.11 5.55
CA THR A 2 24.81 24.65 5.51
C THR A 2 25.15 24.17 4.11
N GLN A 3 25.98 23.13 4.00
CA GLN A 3 26.26 22.50 2.71
C GLN A 3 24.98 21.88 2.15
N PRO A 4 24.77 21.90 0.81
CA PRO A 4 23.72 21.11 0.19
C PRO A 4 23.89 19.63 0.54
N GLY A 5 22.78 18.94 0.83
CA GLY A 5 22.81 17.51 1.10
C GLY A 5 23.27 16.72 -0.12
N ILE A 6 23.99 15.63 0.12
CA ILE A 6 24.30 14.62 -0.89
C ILE A 6 23.29 13.46 -0.74
N GLY A 7 22.90 12.82 -1.84
CA GLY A 7 21.85 11.79 -1.86
C GLY A 7 22.03 10.62 -0.89
N GLY A 8 23.25 10.37 -0.41
CA GLY A 8 23.54 9.32 0.57
C GLY A 8 22.98 9.56 1.99
N GLY A 9 22.35 10.70 2.28
CA GLY A 9 21.69 10.98 3.56
C GLY A 9 20.16 10.79 3.53
N GLY A 10 19.59 10.38 2.40
CA GLY A 10 18.15 10.15 2.25
C GLY A 10 17.74 8.74 2.60
N PHE A 11 16.50 8.56 3.07
CA PHE A 11 15.88 7.26 3.24
C PHE A 11 14.38 7.31 3.05
N MET A 12 13.78 6.16 2.77
CA MET A 12 12.35 6.03 2.56
C MET A 12 11.77 4.91 3.43
N GLY A 13 10.56 5.15 3.91
CA GLY A 13 9.77 4.17 4.63
C GLY A 13 8.30 4.24 4.23
N LEU A 14 7.58 3.15 4.42
CA LEU A 14 6.17 3.04 4.11
C LEU A 14 5.37 2.37 5.24
N ALA A 15 4.09 2.67 5.27
CA ALA A 15 3.09 1.97 6.08
C ALA A 15 1.73 1.97 5.37
N ILE A 16 0.91 0.95 5.63
CA ILE A 16 -0.50 0.96 5.23
C ILE A 16 -1.25 1.94 6.14
N GLU A 17 -2.09 2.79 5.56
CA GLU A 17 -2.87 3.78 6.32
C GLU A 17 -4.01 3.13 7.08
N MET A 18 -3.94 3.24 8.40
CA MET A 18 -4.89 2.63 9.35
C MET A 18 -5.16 3.56 10.52
N LEU A 19 -6.33 3.37 11.17
CA LEU A 19 -6.58 4.02 12.46
C LEU A 19 -5.54 3.54 13.48
N THR A 20 -4.90 4.50 14.14
CA THR A 20 -4.02 4.18 15.28
C THR A 20 -4.85 3.71 16.47
N PRO A 21 -4.33 2.78 17.31
CA PRO A 21 -4.96 2.48 18.59
C PRO A 21 -5.05 3.73 19.47
N PRO A 22 -6.18 3.95 20.19
CA PRO A 22 -6.28 5.05 21.12
C PRO A 22 -5.23 4.96 22.25
N VAL A 23 -4.84 6.09 22.81
CA VAL A 23 -4.10 6.13 24.10
C VAL A 23 -5.09 6.47 25.19
N ILE A 24 -5.24 5.57 26.18
CA ILE A 24 -6.27 5.68 27.20
C ILE A 24 -5.72 5.97 28.59
N ALA A 25 -6.54 6.63 29.43
CA ALA A 25 -6.35 6.79 30.86
C ALA A 25 -7.65 6.39 31.58
N GLY A 26 -7.55 5.99 32.85
CA GLY A 26 -8.72 5.60 33.61
C GLY A 26 -8.57 5.86 35.09
N THR A 27 -9.68 6.27 35.75
CA THR A 27 -9.77 6.53 37.17
C THR A 27 -11.08 6.02 37.72
N ALA A 28 -11.11 5.68 39.04
CA ALA A 28 -12.36 5.39 39.74
C ALA A 28 -13.03 6.68 40.19
N THR A 29 -14.33 6.82 39.94
CA THR A 29 -15.11 8.01 40.33
C THR A 29 -16.33 7.61 41.15
N ALA A 30 -16.93 8.62 41.82
CA ALA A 30 -18.06 8.40 42.69
C ALA A 30 -19.30 7.87 41.95
N GLY A 31 -20.14 7.11 42.66
CA GLY A 31 -21.33 6.48 42.09
C GLY A 31 -21.05 5.19 41.39
N GLY A 32 -21.96 4.78 40.48
CA GLY A 32 -21.89 3.54 39.74
C GLY A 32 -22.35 2.31 40.51
N ALA A 33 -22.28 1.15 39.84
CA ALA A 33 -22.71 -0.13 40.39
C ALA A 33 -21.69 -1.27 40.13
N LEU A 34 -20.45 -0.95 39.77
CA LEU A 34 -19.38 -1.93 39.72
C LEU A 34 -19.10 -2.47 41.13
N THR A 35 -18.70 -3.75 41.20
CA THR A 35 -18.22 -4.28 42.47
C THR A 35 -16.84 -3.69 42.78
N ALA A 36 -16.50 -3.55 44.08
CA ALA A 36 -15.14 -3.16 44.45
C ALA A 36 -14.13 -4.19 43.94
N GLY A 37 -13.07 -3.73 43.27
CA GLY A 37 -12.06 -4.57 42.67
C GLY A 37 -11.32 -3.89 41.54
N ALA A 38 -10.29 -4.56 41.02
CA ALA A 38 -9.50 -4.07 39.89
C ALA A 38 -10.15 -4.56 38.57
N TYR A 39 -10.38 -3.63 37.65
CA TYR A 39 -10.86 -3.89 36.28
C TYR A 39 -9.83 -3.38 35.29
N LYS A 40 -9.56 -4.14 34.26
CA LYS A 40 -8.68 -3.78 33.18
C LYS A 40 -9.47 -3.42 31.94
N TYR A 41 -8.99 -2.41 31.22
CA TYR A 41 -9.67 -1.84 30.08
C TYR A 41 -8.76 -1.72 28.88
N TYR A 42 -9.30 -2.03 27.70
CA TYR A 42 -8.83 -1.60 26.39
C TYR A 42 -9.89 -0.75 25.70
N VAL A 43 -9.45 0.10 24.79
CA VAL A 43 -10.31 0.81 23.83
C VAL A 43 -9.75 0.62 22.44
N THR A 44 -10.63 0.44 21.47
CA THR A 44 -10.30 0.43 20.04
C THR A 44 -11.00 1.58 19.34
N ALA A 45 -10.41 2.10 18.26
CA ALA A 45 -11.06 3.04 17.35
C ALA A 45 -11.76 2.30 16.21
N THR A 46 -12.92 2.77 15.79
CA THR A 46 -13.69 2.19 14.70
C THR A 46 -14.04 3.21 13.64
N ASN A 47 -14.16 2.74 12.38
CA ASN A 47 -14.73 3.49 11.27
C ASN A 47 -15.68 2.61 10.45
N ALA A 48 -16.13 3.08 9.27
CA ALA A 48 -17.02 2.32 8.40
C ALA A 48 -16.38 1.03 7.82
N VAL A 49 -15.05 0.95 7.82
CA VAL A 49 -14.30 -0.16 7.22
C VAL A 49 -13.95 -1.24 8.25
N GLY A 50 -13.59 -0.83 9.48
CA GLY A 50 -13.15 -1.80 10.46
C GLY A 50 -12.85 -1.24 11.84
N GLU A 51 -12.00 -1.94 12.57
CA GLU A 51 -11.61 -1.69 13.95
C GLU A 51 -10.10 -1.75 14.12
N SER A 52 -9.54 -0.79 14.88
CA SER A 52 -8.10 -0.78 15.21
C SER A 52 -7.74 -1.90 16.18
N THR A 53 -6.47 -2.20 16.32
CA THR A 53 -5.99 -2.97 17.47
C THR A 53 -6.23 -2.21 18.78
N VAL A 54 -6.08 -2.91 19.90
CA VAL A 54 -6.33 -2.36 21.24
C VAL A 54 -5.32 -1.28 21.65
N SER A 55 -5.78 -0.38 22.52
CA SER A 55 -4.98 0.63 23.21
C SER A 55 -3.95 0.03 24.17
N ASN A 56 -3.22 0.89 24.88
CA ASN A 56 -2.57 0.50 26.14
C ASN A 56 -3.61 -0.03 27.14
N GLU A 57 -3.24 -1.01 27.97
CA GLU A 57 -4.07 -1.50 29.08
C GLU A 57 -4.08 -0.48 30.22
N VAL A 58 -5.26 -0.21 30.76
CA VAL A 58 -5.42 0.61 31.96
C VAL A 58 -6.17 -0.18 33.03
N THR A 59 -5.63 -0.19 34.24
CA THR A 59 -6.29 -0.79 35.42
C THR A 59 -6.99 0.28 36.25
N VAL A 60 -8.30 0.13 36.45
CA VAL A 60 -9.10 0.98 37.35
C VAL A 60 -9.52 0.14 38.55
N THR A 61 -9.11 0.57 39.74
CA THR A 61 -9.49 -0.10 40.99
C THR A 61 -10.66 0.68 41.65
N THR A 62 -11.82 0.05 41.65
CA THR A 62 -13.02 0.57 42.29
C THR A 62 -13.05 0.21 43.78
N SER A 63 -13.61 1.08 44.60
CA SER A 63 -13.74 0.93 46.06
C SER A 63 -15.08 1.49 46.54
N ALA A 64 -15.45 1.23 47.79
CA ALA A 64 -16.69 1.72 48.35
C ALA A 64 -16.87 3.25 48.15
N GLY A 65 -17.97 3.66 47.53
CA GLY A 65 -18.27 5.03 47.18
C GLY A 65 -17.78 5.48 45.79
N ASN A 66 -16.79 4.76 45.21
CA ASN A 66 -16.22 5.03 43.87
C ASN A 66 -16.35 3.78 43.00
N LEU A 67 -17.57 3.47 42.56
CA LEU A 67 -17.91 2.26 41.81
C LEU A 67 -18.18 2.54 40.33
N THR A 68 -17.69 3.68 39.81
CA THR A 68 -17.65 3.99 38.38
C THR A 68 -16.21 3.93 37.88
N ALA A 69 -15.96 3.25 36.77
CA ALA A 69 -14.68 3.39 36.08
C ALA A 69 -14.82 4.42 34.95
N HIS A 70 -14.14 5.53 35.10
CA HIS A 70 -14.10 6.65 34.17
C HIS A 70 -12.88 6.45 33.23
N ILE A 71 -13.14 6.17 31.95
CA ILE A 71 -12.12 5.92 30.93
C ILE A 71 -12.14 7.07 29.92
N THR A 72 -10.99 7.64 29.65
CA THR A 72 -10.81 8.74 28.68
C THR A 72 -9.75 8.39 27.65
N TRP A 73 -9.85 8.97 26.48
CA TRP A 73 -8.86 8.79 25.41
C TRP A 73 -8.71 10.03 24.54
N VAL A 74 -7.61 10.06 23.77
CA VAL A 74 -7.35 11.08 22.77
C VAL A 74 -8.07 10.70 21.47
N ALA A 75 -8.62 11.71 20.78
CA ALA A 75 -9.27 11.50 19.48
C ALA A 75 -8.30 10.85 18.48
N VAL A 76 -8.77 9.79 17.83
CA VAL A 76 -8.04 9.14 16.74
C VAL A 76 -8.52 9.72 15.41
N PRO A 77 -7.63 10.32 14.60
CA PRO A 77 -8.00 10.84 13.28
C PRO A 77 -8.66 9.77 12.43
N GLY A 78 -9.79 10.10 11.79
CA GLY A 78 -10.54 9.15 10.95
C GLY A 78 -11.48 8.20 11.70
N ALA A 79 -11.45 8.15 13.04
CA ALA A 79 -12.39 7.35 13.82
C ALA A 79 -13.80 7.96 13.81
N THR A 80 -14.81 7.10 13.67
CA THR A 80 -16.23 7.47 13.77
C THR A 80 -16.89 6.95 15.04
N GLY A 81 -16.19 6.09 15.78
CA GLY A 81 -16.63 5.50 17.03
C GLY A 81 -15.52 4.77 17.76
N TYR A 82 -15.86 4.23 18.93
CA TYR A 82 -14.93 3.46 19.75
C TYR A 82 -15.64 2.26 20.38
N LYS A 83 -14.87 1.20 20.67
CA LYS A 83 -15.34 0.06 21.46
C LYS A 83 -14.50 -0.05 22.72
N ILE A 84 -15.16 -0.31 23.83
CA ILE A 84 -14.56 -0.45 25.15
C ILE A 84 -14.61 -1.91 25.55
N TYR A 85 -13.48 -2.46 25.95
CA TYR A 85 -13.32 -3.83 26.43
C TYR A 85 -12.93 -3.82 27.90
N ARG A 86 -13.45 -4.76 28.68
CA ARG A 86 -13.26 -4.83 30.13
C ARG A 86 -13.12 -6.26 30.61
N THR A 87 -12.26 -6.48 31.62
CA THR A 87 -12.21 -7.75 32.36
C THR A 87 -13.38 -7.89 33.36
N ALA A 88 -13.58 -9.08 33.90
CA ALA A 88 -14.23 -9.24 35.19
C ALA A 88 -13.41 -8.57 36.31
N ALA A 89 -14.00 -8.38 37.50
CA ALA A 89 -13.24 -7.94 38.67
C ALA A 89 -12.07 -8.89 38.94
N ALA A 90 -10.88 -8.35 39.15
CA ALA A 90 -9.61 -9.07 39.30
C ALA A 90 -9.25 -10.00 38.11
N GLY A 91 -9.77 -9.71 36.90
CA GLY A 91 -9.44 -10.46 35.69
C GLY A 91 -7.99 -10.30 35.26
N ALA A 92 -7.48 -11.31 34.56
CA ALA A 92 -6.11 -11.29 34.02
C ALA A 92 -6.00 -10.30 32.84
N SER A 93 -4.81 -9.80 32.55
CA SER A 93 -4.52 -9.05 31.31
C SER A 93 -4.84 -9.90 30.08
N ASN A 94 -5.30 -9.24 29.01
CA ASN A 94 -5.73 -9.88 27.76
C ASN A 94 -6.94 -10.82 27.90
N SER A 95 -7.76 -10.63 28.95
CA SER A 95 -9.05 -11.32 29.13
C SER A 95 -10.24 -10.37 29.04
N GLU A 96 -10.03 -9.16 28.54
CA GLU A 96 -11.04 -8.15 28.31
C GLU A 96 -12.01 -8.60 27.22
N LEU A 97 -13.29 -8.36 27.47
CA LEU A 97 -14.38 -8.64 26.53
C LEU A 97 -15.16 -7.34 26.25
N LEU A 98 -15.81 -7.28 25.10
CA LEU A 98 -16.54 -6.11 24.65
C LEU A 98 -17.61 -5.70 25.67
N ARG A 99 -17.43 -4.51 26.21
CA ARG A 99 -18.33 -3.90 27.20
C ARG A 99 -19.32 -2.94 26.58
N ALA A 100 -18.86 -2.08 25.68
CA ALA A 100 -19.68 -1.06 25.05
C ALA A 100 -19.14 -0.67 23.66
N THR A 101 -20.06 -0.22 22.81
CA THR A 101 -19.75 0.47 21.56
C THR A 101 -20.34 1.87 21.64
N VAL A 102 -19.52 2.88 21.41
CA VAL A 102 -19.91 4.28 21.49
C VAL A 102 -19.61 5.01 20.18
N GLY A 103 -20.30 6.10 19.92
CA GLY A 103 -19.99 6.97 18.78
C GLY A 103 -18.68 7.74 18.99
N ASN A 104 -18.51 8.82 18.26
CA ASN A 104 -17.29 9.64 18.32
C ASN A 104 -17.25 10.52 19.59
N VAL A 105 -17.12 9.87 20.75
CA VAL A 105 -16.94 10.46 22.07
C VAL A 105 -15.57 10.08 22.62
N LEU A 106 -15.03 10.87 23.55
CA LEU A 106 -13.67 10.69 24.06
C LEU A 106 -13.64 10.24 25.53
N LEU A 107 -14.77 9.77 26.02
CA LEU A 107 -14.90 9.23 27.39
C LEU A 107 -15.98 8.14 27.44
N TYR A 108 -15.86 7.27 28.42
CA TYR A 108 -16.88 6.29 28.79
C TYR A 108 -16.85 6.06 30.29
N ASP A 109 -18.05 6.20 30.94
CA ASP A 109 -18.26 5.87 32.33
C ASP A 109 -18.86 4.48 32.43
N ASP A 110 -18.09 3.53 32.92
CA ASP A 110 -18.58 2.18 33.17
C ASP A 110 -19.22 2.11 34.57
N ILE A 111 -20.52 2.09 34.56
CA ILE A 111 -21.34 2.08 35.78
C ILE A 111 -22.13 0.78 35.98
N ALA A 112 -22.00 -0.18 35.08
CA ALA A 112 -22.91 -1.33 35.03
C ALA A 112 -22.23 -2.66 35.36
N VAL A 113 -22.96 -3.51 36.08
CA VAL A 113 -22.55 -4.87 36.50
C VAL A 113 -22.66 -5.96 35.44
N GLY A 114 -23.10 -5.64 34.22
CA GLY A 114 -23.23 -6.65 33.15
C GLY A 114 -21.91 -7.36 32.81
N VAL A 115 -22.00 -8.64 32.47
CA VAL A 115 -20.85 -9.43 32.01
C VAL A 115 -20.54 -9.05 30.57
N PRO A 116 -19.31 -8.61 30.24
CA PRO A 116 -18.90 -8.34 28.88
C PRO A 116 -18.86 -9.62 28.02
N SER A 117 -19.02 -9.47 26.71
CA SER A 117 -18.94 -10.60 25.78
C SER A 117 -18.38 -10.16 24.43
N GLY A 118 -17.61 -11.02 23.78
CA GLY A 118 -16.93 -10.72 22.51
C GLY A 118 -15.47 -10.31 22.71
N ALA A 119 -14.58 -11.02 22.00
CA ALA A 119 -13.14 -10.77 22.07
C ALA A 119 -12.76 -9.45 21.37
N PHE A 120 -11.66 -8.85 21.77
CA PHE A 120 -11.07 -7.71 21.09
C PHE A 120 -10.30 -8.16 19.82
N PRO A 121 -10.11 -7.26 18.82
CA PRO A 121 -9.40 -7.58 17.60
C PRO A 121 -7.90 -7.73 17.86
N THR A 122 -7.30 -8.74 17.26
CA THR A 122 -5.84 -8.95 17.24
C THR A 122 -5.17 -8.37 16.00
N VAL A 123 -5.97 -8.00 14.99
CA VAL A 123 -5.52 -7.40 13.72
C VAL A 123 -6.27 -6.10 13.51
N ASN A 124 -5.55 -5.09 13.03
CA ASN A 124 -6.17 -3.82 12.64
C ASN A 124 -6.82 -3.98 11.26
N THR A 125 -8.12 -3.71 11.17
CA THR A 125 -8.90 -3.73 9.92
C THR A 125 -9.45 -2.36 9.54
N ALA A 126 -9.19 -1.34 10.35
CA ALA A 126 -9.71 0.02 10.15
C ALA A 126 -8.81 0.83 9.21
N LEU A 127 -8.98 0.67 7.90
CA LEU A 127 -8.29 1.46 6.89
C LEU A 127 -8.68 2.94 6.96
N ALA A 128 -7.73 3.84 6.80
CA ALA A 128 -7.92 5.29 6.98
C ALA A 128 -7.22 6.09 5.88
N TYR A 129 -7.80 6.14 4.68
CA TYR A 129 -7.27 6.88 3.54
C TYR A 129 -6.91 8.33 3.90
N GLY A 130 -5.72 8.76 3.53
CA GLY A 130 -5.23 10.12 3.75
C GLY A 130 -4.90 10.44 5.21
N THR A 131 -4.77 9.43 6.07
CA THR A 131 -4.35 9.59 7.47
C THR A 131 -2.93 9.06 7.63
N TYR A 132 -1.99 9.95 7.98
CA TYR A 132 -0.60 9.54 8.12
C TYR A 132 -0.41 8.44 9.15
N THR A 133 0.27 7.40 8.72
CA THR A 133 0.74 6.30 9.57
C THR A 133 2.26 6.26 9.52
N ALA A 134 2.89 6.26 10.69
CA ALA A 134 4.36 6.20 10.77
C ALA A 134 4.91 4.94 10.07
N PRO A 135 6.06 5.03 9.38
CA PRO A 135 6.57 3.93 8.58
C PRO A 135 6.87 2.70 9.45
N THR A 136 6.41 1.56 8.98
CA THR A 136 6.66 0.24 9.60
C THR A 136 7.66 -0.58 8.81
N LYS A 137 7.94 -0.18 7.56
CA LYS A 137 8.90 -0.82 6.68
C LYS A 137 9.79 0.22 6.03
N PHE A 138 11.10 0.01 6.09
CA PHE A 138 12.11 0.83 5.41
C PHE A 138 12.78 -0.02 4.33
N PHE A 139 13.06 0.58 3.19
CA PHE A 139 13.63 -0.11 2.05
C PHE A 139 14.62 0.78 1.30
N PRO A 140 15.66 0.20 0.67
CA PRO A 140 16.53 0.90 -0.24
C PRO A 140 15.79 1.21 -1.54
N PHE A 141 16.11 2.34 -2.16
CA PHE A 141 15.61 2.76 -3.46
C PHE A 141 16.74 3.40 -4.28
N ASN A 142 16.61 3.37 -5.60
CA ASN A 142 17.61 3.94 -6.50
C ASN A 142 17.30 5.40 -6.79
N THR A 143 16.05 5.67 -7.17
CA THR A 143 15.57 7.02 -7.46
C THR A 143 14.16 7.23 -6.92
N GLU A 144 13.82 8.47 -6.60
CA GLU A 144 12.46 8.90 -6.31
C GLU A 144 12.23 10.32 -6.84
N SER A 145 11.00 10.57 -7.27
CA SER A 145 10.57 11.87 -7.81
C SER A 145 9.28 12.38 -7.17
N LEU A 146 8.90 11.85 -6.01
CA LEU A 146 7.67 12.22 -5.31
C LEU A 146 7.64 13.71 -5.00
N LYS A 147 6.57 14.37 -5.37
CA LYS A 147 6.40 15.80 -5.19
C LYS A 147 4.97 16.17 -4.85
N PHE A 148 4.86 17.28 -4.13
CA PHE A 148 3.60 17.97 -3.90
C PHE A 148 3.28 18.82 -5.14
N ASP A 149 2.23 18.47 -5.85
CA ASP A 149 1.77 19.18 -7.04
C ASP A 149 0.58 20.07 -6.68
N GLN A 150 0.76 21.37 -6.82
CA GLN A 150 -0.24 22.38 -6.51
C GLN A 150 -0.65 23.15 -7.76
N ALA A 151 -1.93 23.05 -8.11
CA ALA A 151 -2.49 23.94 -9.11
C ALA A 151 -2.51 25.39 -8.59
N THR A 152 -2.04 26.33 -9.40
CA THR A 152 -2.16 27.77 -9.09
C THR A 152 -3.23 28.38 -9.97
N VAL A 153 -4.26 28.96 -9.36
CA VAL A 153 -5.33 29.67 -10.06
C VAL A 153 -4.93 31.13 -10.20
N TRP A 154 -4.57 31.54 -11.41
CA TRP A 154 -4.21 32.93 -11.71
C TRP A 154 -5.47 33.76 -11.95
N ARG A 155 -5.67 34.79 -11.14
CA ARG A 155 -6.84 35.70 -11.26
C ARG A 155 -6.57 36.76 -12.33
N ARG A 156 -7.43 36.78 -13.35
CA ARG A 156 -7.32 37.71 -14.50
C ARG A 156 -8.64 38.44 -14.74
N PRO A 157 -9.20 39.17 -13.74
CA PRO A 157 -10.42 39.94 -13.93
C PRO A 157 -10.17 41.12 -14.89
N ILE A 158 -11.19 41.53 -15.61
CA ILE A 158 -11.15 42.76 -16.43
C ILE A 158 -11.02 43.94 -15.48
N ARG A 159 -9.95 44.75 -15.62
CA ARG A 159 -9.67 45.94 -14.86
C ARG A 159 -8.77 46.86 -15.68
N GLN A 160 -8.45 48.04 -15.17
CA GLN A 160 -7.60 49.03 -15.89
C GLN A 160 -6.10 48.63 -16.04
N SER A 161 -5.73 47.41 -15.72
CA SER A 161 -4.38 46.87 -15.89
C SER A 161 -4.46 45.57 -16.73
N VAL A 162 -3.44 45.36 -17.56
CA VAL A 162 -3.26 44.16 -18.36
C VAL A 162 -2.56 43.03 -17.61
N ASP A 163 -2.05 43.32 -16.42
CA ASP A 163 -1.28 42.38 -15.61
C ASP A 163 -2.18 41.40 -14.81
N VAL A 164 -1.63 40.27 -14.46
CA VAL A 164 -2.28 39.29 -13.57
C VAL A 164 -2.49 39.90 -12.21
N LEU A 165 -3.69 39.77 -11.63
CA LEU A 165 -4.03 40.37 -10.36
C LEU A 165 -3.34 39.67 -9.17
N SER A 166 -3.43 38.33 -9.10
CA SER A 166 -2.84 37.51 -8.05
C SER A 166 -2.92 36.03 -8.41
N GLY A 167 -2.13 35.20 -7.73
CA GLY A 167 -2.29 33.74 -7.69
C GLY A 167 -3.06 33.31 -6.43
N VAL A 168 -3.91 32.30 -6.57
CA VAL A 168 -4.61 31.66 -5.45
C VAL A 168 -4.27 30.16 -5.47
N PRO A 169 -3.93 29.58 -4.34
CA PRO A 169 -3.67 28.13 -4.27
C PRO A 169 -4.91 27.34 -4.67
N GLY A 170 -4.78 26.44 -5.62
CA GLY A 170 -5.82 25.49 -6.04
C GLY A 170 -5.71 24.14 -5.38
N ASN A 171 -6.25 23.13 -6.03
CA ASN A 171 -6.16 21.73 -5.57
C ASN A 171 -4.72 21.25 -5.52
N VAL A 172 -4.48 20.28 -4.65
CA VAL A 172 -3.18 19.64 -4.47
C VAL A 172 -3.29 18.12 -4.54
N HIS A 173 -2.23 17.48 -4.99
CA HIS A 173 -2.07 16.03 -4.95
C HIS A 173 -0.58 15.70 -4.93
N ILE A 174 -0.26 14.46 -4.60
CA ILE A 174 1.09 13.94 -4.70
C ILE A 174 1.19 13.13 -5.98
N ASN A 175 2.28 13.26 -6.69
CA ASN A 175 2.65 12.41 -7.81
C ASN A 175 4.16 12.20 -7.87
N GLY A 176 4.58 11.14 -8.53
CA GLY A 176 5.98 10.81 -8.78
C GLY A 176 6.20 9.31 -8.85
N ASP A 177 7.43 8.98 -9.14
CA ASP A 177 7.87 7.61 -9.37
C ASP A 177 8.90 7.21 -8.33
N ILE A 178 8.97 5.92 -8.02
CA ILE A 178 9.98 5.30 -7.18
C ILE A 178 10.56 4.14 -7.97
N GLU A 179 11.88 4.12 -8.10
CA GLU A 179 12.63 3.01 -8.67
C GLU A 179 13.41 2.30 -7.57
N MET A 180 13.24 0.98 -7.48
CA MET A 180 13.91 0.16 -6.49
C MET A 180 14.20 -1.23 -7.03
N GLU A 181 15.10 -1.93 -6.36
CA GLU A 181 15.31 -3.35 -6.56
C GLU A 181 14.10 -4.14 -6.05
N ALA A 182 13.69 -5.16 -6.80
CA ALA A 182 12.54 -5.98 -6.43
C ALA A 182 12.87 -6.89 -5.24
N MET A 183 12.30 -6.56 -4.08
CA MET A 183 12.41 -7.32 -2.84
C MET A 183 11.02 -7.80 -2.43
N GLU A 184 10.85 -9.12 -2.24
CA GLU A 184 9.54 -9.75 -2.00
C GLU A 184 8.78 -9.16 -0.80
N ASP A 185 9.48 -8.73 0.23
CA ASP A 185 8.88 -8.20 1.46
C ASP A 185 8.45 -6.71 1.37
N VAL A 186 8.89 -6.00 0.34
CA VAL A 186 8.50 -4.61 0.03
C VAL A 186 7.44 -4.57 -1.07
N LEU A 187 7.60 -5.41 -2.10
CA LEU A 187 6.69 -5.48 -3.24
C LEU A 187 5.23 -5.65 -2.82
N ILE A 188 4.97 -6.48 -1.80
CA ILE A 188 3.62 -6.78 -1.31
C ILE A 188 2.88 -5.50 -0.92
N TYR A 189 3.54 -4.53 -0.28
CA TYR A 189 2.89 -3.27 0.13
C TYR A 189 2.46 -2.44 -1.07
N PHE A 190 3.32 -2.32 -2.10
CA PHE A 190 2.99 -1.58 -3.31
C PHE A 190 1.91 -2.29 -4.13
N LEU A 191 1.98 -3.62 -4.23
CA LEU A 191 0.95 -4.41 -4.91
C LEU A 191 -0.41 -4.29 -4.18
N LEU A 192 -0.44 -4.27 -2.84
CA LEU A 192 -1.66 -4.00 -2.07
C LEU A 192 -2.24 -2.61 -2.32
N ALA A 193 -1.39 -1.63 -2.62
CA ALA A 193 -1.82 -0.27 -2.94
C ALA A 193 -2.21 -0.07 -4.41
N SER A 194 -2.11 -1.10 -5.26
CA SER A 194 -2.65 -1.13 -6.61
C SER A 194 -4.09 -1.67 -6.61
N ARG A 195 -4.76 -1.65 -7.77
CA ARG A 195 -6.13 -2.14 -7.90
C ARG A 195 -6.19 -3.66 -8.05
N VAL A 196 -5.88 -4.38 -6.98
CA VAL A 196 -5.89 -5.85 -6.93
C VAL A 196 -6.66 -6.37 -5.71
N SER A 197 -7.13 -7.61 -5.77
CA SER A 197 -7.48 -8.40 -4.60
C SER A 197 -6.27 -9.21 -4.18
N ALA A 198 -6.05 -9.34 -2.88
CA ALA A 198 -4.94 -10.12 -2.35
C ALA A 198 -5.47 -11.24 -1.47
N THR A 199 -4.93 -12.44 -1.66
CA THR A 199 -5.16 -13.59 -0.79
C THR A 199 -3.84 -14.13 -0.26
N LYS A 200 -3.86 -14.67 0.95
CA LYS A 200 -2.66 -15.23 1.59
C LYS A 200 -2.88 -16.69 1.91
N THR A 201 -1.92 -17.52 1.55
CA THR A 201 -1.88 -18.93 1.94
C THR A 201 -0.59 -19.24 2.71
N GLY A 202 -0.60 -20.33 3.47
CA GLY A 202 0.55 -20.73 4.29
C GLY A 202 0.66 -20.01 5.62
N THR A 203 1.35 -20.63 6.56
CA THR A 203 1.56 -20.12 7.93
C THR A 203 2.99 -19.66 8.17
N THR A 204 3.98 -20.44 7.80
CA THR A 204 5.41 -20.12 7.90
C THR A 204 5.91 -19.54 6.58
N ASP A 205 5.80 -20.32 5.52
CA ASP A 205 6.08 -19.89 4.16
C ASP A 205 4.77 -19.40 3.55
N LYS A 206 4.70 -18.11 3.29
CA LYS A 206 3.49 -17.45 2.87
C LYS A 206 3.55 -17.16 1.37
N VAL A 207 2.44 -17.39 0.70
CA VAL A 207 2.25 -16.99 -0.68
C VAL A 207 1.12 -15.97 -0.72
N TYR A 208 1.45 -14.79 -1.21
CA TYR A 208 0.48 -13.73 -1.48
C TYR A 208 0.15 -13.75 -2.96
N THR A 209 -1.11 -13.97 -3.28
CA THR A 209 -1.64 -13.97 -4.64
C THR A 209 -2.42 -12.69 -4.88
N PHE A 210 -2.07 -11.97 -5.93
CA PHE A 210 -2.66 -10.70 -6.32
C PHE A 210 -3.36 -10.88 -7.67
N ASP A 211 -4.66 -10.77 -7.66
CA ASP A 211 -5.51 -10.84 -8.85
C ASP A 211 -6.10 -9.45 -9.17
N PRO A 212 -6.14 -9.07 -10.46
CA PRO A 212 -6.76 -7.81 -10.86
C PRO A 212 -8.24 -7.80 -10.53
N THR A 213 -8.73 -6.76 -9.87
CA THR A 213 -10.16 -6.59 -9.60
C THR A 213 -10.81 -5.62 -10.58
N PRO A 214 -11.96 -5.97 -11.19
CA PRO A 214 -12.65 -5.09 -12.14
C PRO A 214 -13.33 -3.89 -11.46
N ASN A 215 -13.87 -4.07 -10.26
CA ASN A 215 -14.61 -3.03 -9.52
C ASN A 215 -14.19 -2.99 -8.06
N ALA A 216 -13.33 -2.16 -7.80
CA ALA A 216 -12.92 -1.40 -6.65
C ALA A 216 -13.57 -1.70 -5.30
N THR A 217 -13.02 -2.64 -4.59
CA THR A 217 -12.61 -2.27 -3.24
C THR A 217 -11.54 -1.19 -3.41
N PRO A 218 -11.61 -0.03 -2.73
CA PRO A 218 -10.54 0.95 -2.86
C PRO A 218 -9.21 0.25 -2.54
N ALA A 219 -8.21 0.47 -3.37
CA ALA A 219 -6.85 0.01 -3.09
C ALA A 219 -6.46 0.46 -1.69
N LEU A 220 -5.68 -0.33 -0.98
CA LEU A 220 -5.12 0.11 0.29
C LEU A 220 -4.24 1.32 0.03
N SER A 221 -4.41 2.39 0.78
CA SER A 221 -3.52 3.54 0.67
C SER A 221 -2.30 3.38 1.57
N LEU A 222 -1.19 3.97 1.13
CA LEU A 222 0.07 4.00 1.86
C LEU A 222 0.37 5.41 2.34
N SER A 223 0.96 5.50 3.53
CA SER A 223 1.78 6.65 3.90
C SER A 223 3.22 6.38 3.49
N LEU A 224 3.81 7.31 2.73
CA LEU A 224 5.21 7.26 2.33
C LEU A 224 5.97 8.35 3.10
N THR A 225 7.03 7.97 3.78
CA THR A 225 7.91 8.92 4.45
C THR A 225 9.23 8.98 3.71
N VAL A 226 9.55 10.15 3.19
CA VAL A 226 10.80 10.40 2.46
C VAL A 226 11.63 11.41 3.22
N VAL A 227 12.87 11.07 3.50
CA VAL A 227 13.82 11.97 4.14
C VAL A 227 14.82 12.45 3.09
N ARG A 228 14.92 13.76 2.93
CA ARG A 228 15.85 14.43 2.03
C ARG A 228 16.66 15.42 2.84
N ASN A 229 17.94 15.15 3.03
CA ASN A 229 18.85 16.05 3.76
C ASN A 229 18.32 16.49 5.14
N ASN A 230 17.84 15.55 5.95
CA ASN A 230 17.21 15.75 7.27
C ASN A 230 15.81 16.40 7.29
N GLU A 231 15.28 16.81 6.15
CA GLU A 231 13.88 17.24 6.03
C GLU A 231 13.00 16.03 5.74
N VAL A 232 11.89 15.95 6.44
CA VAL A 232 10.98 14.78 6.42
C VAL A 232 9.67 15.14 5.74
N PHE A 233 9.38 14.44 4.66
CA PHE A 233 8.15 14.58 3.89
C PHE A 233 7.28 13.35 4.14
N GLY A 234 6.09 13.56 4.69
CA GLY A 234 5.09 12.52 4.89
C GLY A 234 3.98 12.65 3.85
N TYR A 235 3.95 11.75 2.87
CA TYR A 235 2.91 11.71 1.85
C TYR A 235 1.80 10.75 2.26
N VAL A 236 0.55 11.18 2.10
CA VAL A 236 -0.63 10.42 2.55
C VAL A 236 -1.60 10.15 1.40
N GLY A 237 -2.43 9.11 1.56
CA GLY A 237 -3.39 8.68 0.55
C GLY A 237 -2.70 8.15 -0.71
N CYS A 238 -1.47 7.64 -0.60
CA CYS A 238 -0.69 7.16 -1.72
C CYS A 238 -1.23 5.81 -2.22
N VAL A 239 -1.54 5.75 -3.50
CA VAL A 239 -1.92 4.53 -4.22
C VAL A 239 -1.04 4.37 -5.46
N VAL A 240 -0.91 3.15 -5.92
CA VAL A 240 -0.15 2.82 -7.12
C VAL A 240 -1.01 3.06 -8.35
N SER A 241 -0.54 3.90 -9.25
CA SER A 241 -1.15 4.18 -10.55
C SER A 241 -0.68 3.22 -11.63
N SER A 242 0.62 2.95 -11.64
CA SER A 242 1.25 1.97 -12.53
C SER A 242 2.46 1.34 -11.86
N PHE A 243 2.82 0.16 -12.32
CA PHE A 243 4.07 -0.49 -11.90
C PHE A 243 4.66 -1.31 -13.03
N THR A 244 5.99 -1.46 -13.00
CA THR A 244 6.76 -2.18 -14.00
C THR A 244 7.81 -3.07 -13.34
N PHE A 245 7.93 -4.30 -13.80
CA PHE A 245 9.04 -5.21 -13.50
C PHE A 245 9.92 -5.34 -14.72
N THR A 246 11.22 -5.09 -14.57
CA THR A 246 12.20 -5.23 -15.65
C THR A 246 13.56 -5.66 -15.10
N PRO A 247 14.26 -6.61 -15.71
CA PRO A 247 15.66 -6.88 -15.42
C PRO A 247 16.54 -5.72 -15.91
N SER A 248 17.39 -5.21 -15.03
CA SER A 248 18.39 -4.19 -15.36
C SER A 248 19.65 -4.43 -14.55
N ASP A 249 20.82 -4.33 -15.19
CA ASP A 249 22.14 -4.51 -14.55
C ASP A 249 22.28 -5.83 -13.75
N GLY A 250 21.58 -6.87 -14.19
CA GLY A 250 21.59 -8.19 -13.54
C GLY A 250 20.67 -8.32 -12.33
N LEU A 251 19.88 -7.31 -11.99
CA LEU A 251 18.88 -7.31 -10.91
C LEU A 251 17.48 -7.13 -11.47
N LEU A 252 16.48 -7.67 -10.79
CA LEU A 252 15.09 -7.35 -11.07
C LEU A 252 14.75 -6.01 -10.45
N MET A 253 14.43 -5.04 -11.30
CA MET A 253 13.98 -3.71 -10.89
C MET A 253 12.45 -3.66 -10.80
N PHE A 254 11.98 -2.85 -9.87
CA PHE A 254 10.57 -2.52 -9.73
C PHE A 254 10.40 -1.01 -9.74
N ASN A 255 9.69 -0.52 -10.76
CA ASN A 255 9.33 0.88 -10.88
C ASN A 255 7.85 1.03 -10.54
N VAL A 256 7.53 2.02 -9.73
CA VAL A 256 6.15 2.28 -9.30
C VAL A 256 5.82 3.76 -9.39
N SER A 257 4.72 4.08 -10.08
CA SER A 257 4.16 5.44 -10.14
C SER A 257 3.09 5.60 -9.06
N ILE A 258 3.21 6.64 -8.27
CA ILE A 258 2.38 6.93 -7.10
C ILE A 258 1.51 8.15 -7.36
N ILE A 259 0.24 8.06 -6.94
CA ILE A 259 -0.65 9.21 -6.78
C ILE A 259 -1.12 9.25 -5.34
N GLY A 260 -0.97 10.41 -4.68
CA GLY A 260 -1.37 10.61 -3.30
C GLY A 260 -2.29 11.80 -3.11
N SER A 261 -2.79 11.96 -1.89
CA SER A 261 -3.77 13.00 -1.54
C SER A 261 -3.12 14.31 -1.11
N ASP A 262 -2.21 14.27 -0.16
CA ASP A 262 -1.64 15.46 0.46
C ASP A 262 -0.28 15.15 1.09
N GLU A 263 0.39 16.20 1.58
CA GLU A 263 1.66 16.13 2.29
C GLU A 263 1.49 16.62 3.73
N THR A 264 2.21 15.99 4.65
CA THR A 264 2.26 16.36 6.06
C THR A 264 3.70 16.43 6.53
N GLU A 265 4.02 17.44 7.34
CA GLU A 265 5.32 17.55 8.01
C GLU A 265 5.43 16.51 9.12
N GLN A 266 6.54 15.80 9.19
CA GLN A 266 6.77 14.71 10.13
C GLN A 266 8.13 14.84 10.82
N SER A 267 8.28 14.16 11.95
CA SER A 267 9.58 13.97 12.59
C SER A 267 10.32 12.80 11.95
N ALA A 268 11.66 12.89 11.91
CA ALA A 268 12.49 11.84 11.32
C ALA A 268 12.36 10.52 12.10
N PRO A 269 11.93 9.43 11.47
CA PRO A 269 11.95 8.11 12.08
C PRO A 269 13.39 7.55 12.09
N SER A 270 13.62 6.51 12.89
CA SER A 270 14.86 5.76 12.86
C SER A 270 14.72 4.56 11.91
N PRO A 271 15.41 4.53 10.77
CA PRO A 271 15.22 3.47 9.78
C PRO A 271 15.85 2.15 10.24
N VAL A 272 15.09 1.07 10.06
CA VAL A 272 15.59 -0.31 10.16
C VAL A 272 15.28 -0.96 8.82
N TYR A 273 16.33 -1.09 7.98
CA TYR A 273 16.17 -1.65 6.64
C TYR A 273 15.89 -3.14 6.65
N THR A 274 15.21 -3.60 5.60
CA THR A 274 15.10 -5.02 5.31
C THR A 274 16.48 -5.62 5.02
N THR A 275 16.66 -6.88 5.38
CA THR A 275 17.84 -7.69 5.03
C THR A 275 17.55 -8.60 3.82
N THR A 276 16.38 -8.46 3.20
CA THR A 276 16.01 -9.22 2.02
C THR A 276 16.86 -8.77 0.84
N GLU A 277 17.47 -9.71 0.16
CA GLU A 277 18.26 -9.45 -1.04
C GLU A 277 17.33 -9.35 -2.27
N PRO A 278 17.67 -8.55 -3.29
CA PRO A 278 16.93 -8.51 -4.55
C PRO A 278 17.14 -9.78 -5.37
N PHE A 279 16.30 -10.00 -6.36
CA PHE A 279 16.46 -11.10 -7.31
C PHE A 279 17.55 -10.77 -8.34
N GLY A 280 18.50 -11.72 -8.52
CA GLY A 280 19.68 -11.53 -9.33
C GLY A 280 19.67 -12.29 -10.67
N ALA A 281 20.69 -12.05 -11.48
CA ALA A 281 20.89 -12.78 -12.73
C ALA A 281 20.99 -14.29 -12.47
N GLY A 282 20.37 -15.09 -13.33
CA GLY A 282 20.31 -16.55 -13.20
C GLY A 282 19.12 -17.06 -12.37
N GLU A 283 18.36 -16.18 -11.72
CA GLU A 283 17.14 -16.51 -10.97
C GLU A 283 15.85 -16.35 -11.81
N TYR A 284 15.98 -15.91 -13.08
CA TYR A 284 14.84 -15.64 -13.95
C TYR A 284 14.43 -16.86 -14.76
N GLN A 285 13.13 -17.01 -14.91
CA GLN A 285 12.51 -17.99 -15.81
C GLN A 285 11.44 -17.30 -16.64
N VAL A 286 11.51 -17.49 -17.95
CA VAL A 286 10.46 -17.07 -18.89
C VAL A 286 9.90 -18.31 -19.55
N SER A 287 8.56 -18.43 -19.61
CA SER A 287 7.91 -19.51 -20.34
C SER A 287 6.78 -18.96 -21.20
N ILE A 288 6.68 -19.45 -22.43
CA ILE A 288 5.63 -19.08 -23.39
C ILE A 288 4.90 -20.37 -23.78
N ALA A 289 3.56 -20.36 -23.71
CA ALA A 289 2.72 -21.52 -23.97
C ALA A 289 3.18 -22.78 -23.17
N ALA A 290 3.49 -22.59 -21.89
CA ALA A 290 4.00 -23.59 -20.95
C ALA A 290 5.38 -24.20 -21.31
N THR A 291 6.09 -23.65 -22.29
CA THR A 291 7.44 -24.07 -22.63
C THR A 291 8.44 -23.01 -22.16
N GLN A 292 9.43 -23.42 -21.37
CA GLN A 292 10.52 -22.52 -20.97
C GLN A 292 11.33 -22.10 -22.19
N VAL A 293 11.58 -20.80 -22.31
CA VAL A 293 12.40 -20.21 -23.38
C VAL A 293 13.72 -19.69 -22.82
N PHE A 294 14.79 -19.77 -23.61
CA PHE A 294 16.15 -19.40 -23.22
C PHE A 294 16.76 -18.35 -24.15
N ASP A 295 15.96 -17.81 -25.04
CA ASP A 295 16.30 -16.85 -26.08
C ASP A 295 15.80 -15.44 -25.79
N THR A 296 15.34 -15.19 -24.56
CA THR A 296 14.89 -13.88 -24.11
C THR A 296 16.04 -13.13 -23.47
N ASP A 297 16.39 -11.96 -24.02
CA ASP A 297 17.45 -11.09 -23.52
C ASP A 297 16.93 -10.20 -22.38
N THR A 298 15.76 -9.62 -22.58
CA THR A 298 15.09 -8.81 -21.57
C THR A 298 13.58 -8.94 -21.65
N PHE A 299 12.89 -8.62 -20.55
CA PHE A 299 11.45 -8.45 -20.54
C PHE A 299 11.06 -7.22 -19.71
N GLU A 300 9.91 -6.69 -20.01
CA GLU A 300 9.26 -5.66 -19.21
C GLU A 300 7.78 -6.02 -19.03
N PHE A 301 7.34 -6.18 -17.80
CA PHE A 301 5.93 -6.37 -17.45
C PHE A 301 5.39 -5.10 -16.84
N THR A 302 4.41 -4.48 -17.49
CA THR A 302 3.83 -3.21 -17.05
C THR A 302 2.34 -3.33 -16.86
N VAL A 303 1.86 -2.80 -15.73
CA VAL A 303 0.44 -2.60 -15.43
C VAL A 303 0.21 -1.11 -15.22
N ASN A 304 -0.74 -0.54 -15.95
CA ASN A 304 -1.17 0.84 -15.81
C ASN A 304 -2.68 0.89 -15.56
N ASP A 305 -3.07 1.36 -14.39
CA ASP A 305 -4.48 1.49 -13.99
C ASP A 305 -5.08 2.87 -14.34
N ASN A 306 -4.35 3.74 -15.04
CA ASN A 306 -4.76 5.07 -15.47
C ASN A 306 -5.46 5.84 -14.33
N ALA A 307 -4.80 5.89 -13.18
CA ALA A 307 -5.34 6.47 -11.96
C ALA A 307 -5.34 8.01 -12.02
N GLU A 308 -6.39 8.64 -11.49
CA GLU A 308 -6.54 10.09 -11.47
C GLU A 308 -7.00 10.59 -10.08
N PRO A 309 -6.40 11.68 -9.55
CA PRO A 309 -6.84 12.29 -8.31
C PRO A 309 -8.21 12.96 -8.50
N GLN A 310 -9.14 12.73 -7.59
CA GLN A 310 -10.48 13.30 -7.63
C GLN A 310 -10.67 14.33 -6.53
N PHE A 311 -11.08 15.54 -6.95
CA PHE A 311 -11.32 16.66 -6.05
C PHE A 311 -12.81 16.87 -5.86
N ARG A 312 -13.22 17.26 -4.64
CA ARG A 312 -14.60 17.61 -4.29
C ARG A 312 -14.63 18.95 -3.58
N LEU A 313 -15.77 19.64 -3.70
CA LEU A 313 -16.01 20.84 -2.91
C LEU A 313 -16.10 20.46 -1.42
N LYS A 314 -15.10 20.85 -0.65
CA LYS A 314 -15.02 20.63 0.79
C LYS A 314 -14.43 21.86 1.48
N ASN A 315 -14.82 22.07 2.71
CA ASN A 315 -14.35 23.21 3.53
C ASN A 315 -13.05 22.92 4.29
N THR A 316 -12.50 21.69 4.15
CA THR A 316 -11.29 21.26 4.84
C THR A 316 -10.29 20.69 3.84
N GLY A 317 -9.12 21.31 3.80
CA GLY A 317 -8.01 20.87 2.95
C GLY A 317 -8.26 21.02 1.44
N ARG A 318 -7.20 20.90 0.66
CA ARG A 318 -7.19 21.01 -0.81
C ARG A 318 -6.79 19.70 -1.50
N GLY A 319 -6.37 18.71 -0.74
CA GLY A 319 -5.91 17.40 -1.22
C GLY A 319 -7.02 16.60 -1.91
N ALA A 320 -6.62 15.66 -2.73
CA ALA A 320 -7.54 14.74 -3.40
C ALA A 320 -8.39 13.98 -2.38
N GLN A 321 -9.68 13.86 -2.65
CA GLN A 321 -10.62 13.14 -1.78
C GLN A 321 -10.45 11.63 -1.89
N TYR A 322 -10.16 11.15 -3.08
CA TYR A 322 -9.86 9.75 -3.43
C TYR A 322 -9.19 9.72 -4.80
N VAL A 323 -8.62 8.59 -5.14
CA VAL A 323 -8.09 8.31 -6.47
C VAL A 323 -9.08 7.45 -7.24
N LYS A 324 -9.43 7.87 -8.46
CA LYS A 324 -10.24 7.10 -9.38
C LYS A 324 -9.32 6.33 -10.31
N PHE A 325 -9.51 5.04 -10.41
CA PHE A 325 -8.84 4.19 -11.39
C PHE A 325 -9.61 4.19 -12.72
N GLY A 326 -8.87 4.25 -13.82
CA GLY A 326 -9.39 4.22 -15.18
C GLY A 326 -9.44 2.81 -15.78
N GLU A 327 -9.29 2.73 -17.09
CA GLU A 327 -9.10 1.49 -17.81
C GLU A 327 -7.70 0.94 -17.51
N ARG A 328 -7.60 -0.37 -17.27
CA ARG A 328 -6.32 -1.03 -17.03
C ARG A 328 -5.71 -1.47 -18.34
N GLU A 329 -4.44 -1.13 -18.52
CA GLU A 329 -3.58 -1.67 -19.55
C GLU A 329 -2.54 -2.58 -18.91
N CYS A 330 -2.37 -3.77 -19.45
CA CYS A 330 -1.39 -4.72 -18.98
C CYS A 330 -0.59 -5.24 -20.18
N THR A 331 0.69 -4.95 -20.21
CA THR A 331 1.57 -5.28 -21.33
C THR A 331 2.80 -6.07 -20.89
N ILE A 332 3.31 -6.89 -21.78
CA ILE A 332 4.61 -7.53 -21.65
C ILE A 332 5.40 -7.23 -22.91
N THR A 333 6.55 -6.58 -22.76
CA THR A 333 7.50 -6.38 -23.86
C THR A 333 8.68 -7.32 -23.66
N MET A 334 9.14 -7.95 -24.72
CA MET A 334 10.28 -8.87 -24.70
C MET A 334 11.20 -8.62 -25.88
N GLU A 335 12.51 -8.69 -25.65
CA GLU A 335 13.50 -8.85 -26.70
C GLU A 335 13.98 -10.30 -26.75
N ARG A 336 13.83 -10.93 -27.92
CA ARG A 336 14.18 -12.33 -28.13
C ARG A 336 15.06 -12.52 -29.36
N ASP A 337 15.92 -13.51 -29.31
CA ASP A 337 16.69 -13.91 -30.50
C ASP A 337 15.76 -14.41 -31.61
N PHE A 338 15.97 -13.91 -32.83
CA PHE A 338 15.16 -14.31 -33.97
C PHE A 338 15.75 -15.53 -34.67
N PHE A 339 15.06 -16.65 -34.60
CA PHE A 339 15.48 -17.91 -35.26
C PHE A 339 14.66 -18.24 -36.52
N ASN A 340 13.36 -17.98 -36.50
CA ASN A 340 12.43 -18.33 -37.56
C ASN A 340 11.20 -17.41 -37.58
N ARG A 341 10.22 -17.74 -38.41
CA ARG A 341 9.01 -16.93 -38.59
C ARG A 341 7.83 -17.33 -37.71
N ASP A 342 7.95 -18.29 -36.82
CA ASP A 342 6.83 -18.84 -36.06
C ASP A 342 6.15 -17.74 -35.19
N ASP A 343 6.97 -16.92 -34.55
CA ASP A 343 6.45 -15.77 -33.75
C ASP A 343 5.79 -14.70 -34.61
N TYR A 344 6.34 -14.44 -35.81
CA TYR A 344 5.72 -13.50 -36.75
C TYR A 344 4.40 -14.03 -37.30
N ASP A 345 4.31 -15.31 -37.62
CA ASP A 345 3.08 -15.92 -38.10
C ASP A 345 2.01 -15.98 -36.97
N ALA A 346 2.41 -16.23 -35.72
CA ALA A 346 1.54 -16.14 -34.57
C ALA A 346 1.04 -14.69 -34.34
N PHE A 347 1.87 -13.67 -34.56
CA PHE A 347 1.47 -12.26 -34.55
C PHE A 347 0.40 -11.98 -35.61
N LYS A 348 0.63 -12.39 -36.86
CA LYS A 348 -0.34 -12.17 -37.97
C LYS A 348 -1.70 -12.83 -37.73
N LEU A 349 -1.71 -13.95 -37.00
CA LEU A 349 -2.93 -14.71 -36.68
C LEU A 349 -3.56 -14.27 -35.36
N LEU A 350 -2.97 -13.30 -34.65
CA LEU A 350 -3.38 -12.89 -33.30
C LEU A 350 -3.50 -14.08 -32.33
N THR A 351 -2.57 -15.02 -32.44
CA THR A 351 -2.59 -16.24 -31.63
C THR A 351 -2.34 -15.90 -30.16
N ALA A 352 -3.32 -16.22 -29.31
CA ALA A 352 -3.17 -16.07 -27.88
C ALA A 352 -2.19 -17.09 -27.29
N GLN A 353 -1.32 -16.63 -26.38
CA GLN A 353 -0.32 -17.45 -25.71
C GLN A 353 -0.31 -17.13 -24.20
N ALA A 354 -0.12 -18.12 -23.36
CA ALA A 354 0.13 -17.87 -21.94
C ALA A 354 1.61 -17.50 -21.75
N ILE A 355 1.87 -16.44 -20.98
CA ILE A 355 3.22 -16.02 -20.62
C ILE A 355 3.39 -16.14 -19.11
N PHE A 356 4.50 -16.73 -18.71
CA PHE A 356 4.88 -16.93 -17.33
C PHE A 356 6.29 -16.36 -17.13
N LEU A 357 6.39 -15.41 -16.19
CA LEU A 357 7.64 -14.78 -15.77
C LEU A 357 7.85 -15.10 -14.30
N ARG A 358 9.03 -15.55 -13.92
CA ARG A 358 9.36 -15.85 -12.53
C ARG A 358 10.77 -15.42 -12.22
N ALA A 359 10.94 -14.79 -11.06
CA ALA A 359 12.22 -14.60 -10.41
C ALA A 359 12.19 -15.39 -9.09
N GLN A 360 13.11 -16.33 -8.91
CA GLN A 360 13.09 -17.26 -7.80
C GLN A 360 14.49 -17.46 -7.21
N ARG A 361 14.68 -17.06 -5.96
CA ARG A 361 15.89 -17.30 -5.18
C ARG A 361 15.82 -18.61 -4.40
N SER A 362 14.65 -18.96 -3.89
CA SER A 362 14.40 -20.22 -3.18
C SER A 362 12.97 -20.70 -3.43
N ALA A 363 12.62 -21.90 -2.93
CA ALA A 363 11.25 -22.40 -3.02
C ALA A 363 10.22 -21.49 -2.32
N THR A 364 10.64 -20.69 -1.36
CA THR A 364 9.79 -19.83 -0.52
C THR A 364 9.93 -18.33 -0.83
N ASN A 365 10.97 -17.93 -1.57
CA ASN A 365 11.27 -16.54 -1.90
C ASN A 365 11.28 -16.37 -3.42
N TYR A 366 10.18 -15.88 -3.95
CA TYR A 366 10.00 -15.69 -5.39
C TYR A 366 8.96 -14.61 -5.70
N VAL A 367 9.04 -14.09 -6.90
CA VAL A 367 7.99 -13.30 -7.56
C VAL A 367 7.64 -14.00 -8.86
N GLN A 368 6.37 -14.23 -9.09
CA GLN A 368 5.87 -14.95 -10.25
C GLN A 368 4.72 -14.16 -10.86
N ILE A 369 4.75 -13.97 -12.16
CA ILE A 369 3.74 -13.28 -12.93
C ILE A 369 3.20 -14.27 -13.94
N ASN A 370 1.91 -14.52 -13.92
CA ASN A 370 1.19 -15.36 -14.88
C ASN A 370 0.22 -14.49 -15.68
N ALA A 371 0.45 -14.39 -16.98
CA ALA A 371 -0.45 -13.76 -17.95
C ALA A 371 -1.08 -14.85 -18.82
N PRO A 372 -2.29 -15.30 -18.48
CA PRO A 372 -2.87 -16.51 -19.07
C PRO A 372 -3.24 -16.35 -20.54
N VAL A 373 -3.55 -15.13 -20.97
CA VAL A 373 -3.94 -14.83 -22.36
C VAL A 373 -3.23 -13.55 -22.80
N SER A 374 -2.14 -13.72 -23.54
CA SER A 374 -1.33 -12.64 -24.11
C SER A 374 -1.37 -12.70 -25.63
N ILE A 375 -1.67 -11.59 -26.27
CA ILE A 375 -1.77 -11.45 -27.72
C ILE A 375 -0.69 -10.48 -28.18
N LYS A 376 0.10 -10.86 -29.19
CA LYS A 376 1.13 -9.99 -29.75
C LYS A 376 0.48 -8.76 -30.37
N ASN A 377 0.80 -7.59 -29.82
CA ASN A 377 0.32 -6.27 -30.26
C ASN A 377 1.25 -5.69 -31.33
N THR A 378 2.55 -5.78 -31.08
CA THR A 378 3.59 -5.39 -32.05
C THR A 378 4.61 -6.51 -32.22
N TYR A 379 5.25 -6.54 -33.37
CA TYR A 379 6.33 -7.45 -33.69
C TYR A 379 7.30 -6.80 -34.67
N GLU A 380 8.51 -6.53 -34.22
CA GLU A 380 9.52 -5.87 -35.02
C GLU A 380 10.81 -6.71 -35.05
N VAL A 381 11.38 -6.91 -36.23
CA VAL A 381 12.70 -7.53 -36.40
C VAL A 381 13.56 -6.60 -37.21
N GLY A 382 14.65 -6.16 -36.62
CA GLY A 382 15.61 -5.28 -37.25
C GLY A 382 16.95 -5.96 -37.52
N LEU A 383 17.69 -5.46 -38.48
CA LEU A 383 19.10 -5.79 -38.71
C LEU A 383 19.91 -4.57 -38.27
N SER A 384 20.61 -4.67 -37.15
CA SER A 384 21.35 -3.56 -36.53
C SER A 384 22.73 -3.34 -37.17
N GLY A 385 23.35 -4.41 -37.67
CA GLY A 385 24.66 -4.34 -38.32
C GLY A 385 25.21 -5.67 -38.74
N GLN A 386 26.38 -5.65 -39.43
CA GLN A 386 27.09 -6.83 -39.81
C GLN A 386 27.76 -7.47 -38.56
N GLY A 387 27.36 -8.70 -38.23
CA GLY A 387 27.86 -9.43 -37.07
C GLY A 387 27.05 -9.30 -35.79
N ASP A 388 25.99 -8.48 -35.77
CA ASP A 388 25.07 -8.38 -34.66
C ASP A 388 24.05 -9.51 -34.65
N LEU A 389 23.57 -9.87 -33.47
CA LEU A 389 22.45 -10.82 -33.34
C LEU A 389 21.18 -10.19 -33.90
N VAL A 390 20.42 -10.97 -34.64
CA VAL A 390 19.08 -10.55 -35.08
C VAL A 390 18.11 -10.79 -33.96
N ARG A 391 17.45 -9.76 -33.49
CA ARG A 391 16.48 -9.81 -32.40
C ARG A 391 15.09 -9.37 -32.84
N ALA A 392 14.10 -9.94 -32.21
CA ALA A 392 12.72 -9.54 -32.34
C ALA A 392 12.30 -8.78 -31.07
N SER A 393 11.79 -7.56 -31.25
CA SER A 393 11.10 -6.82 -30.21
C SER A 393 9.61 -7.13 -30.31
N ILE A 394 9.03 -7.66 -29.25
CA ILE A 394 7.65 -8.15 -29.23
C ILE A 394 6.93 -7.52 -28.04
N GLU A 395 5.84 -6.84 -28.32
CA GLU A 395 4.92 -6.36 -27.28
C GLU A 395 3.66 -7.25 -27.28
N TYR A 396 3.27 -7.69 -26.11
CA TYR A 396 2.03 -8.42 -25.86
C TYR A 396 1.07 -7.55 -25.06
N MET A 397 -0.18 -7.55 -25.50
CA MET A 397 -1.30 -7.06 -24.71
C MET A 397 -1.91 -8.24 -23.95
N ASN A 398 -2.00 -8.13 -22.62
CA ASN A 398 -2.62 -9.16 -21.79
C ASN A 398 -4.11 -8.89 -21.69
N VAL A 399 -4.91 -9.85 -22.08
CA VAL A 399 -6.37 -9.77 -22.06
C VAL A 399 -6.94 -10.71 -20.99
N ILE A 400 -8.20 -10.50 -20.63
CA ILE A 400 -8.86 -11.29 -19.60
C ILE A 400 -9.02 -12.76 -20.04
N ASP A 401 -8.80 -13.66 -19.11
CA ASP A 401 -9.11 -15.09 -19.25
C ASP A 401 -10.58 -15.40 -18.89
N SER A 402 -10.94 -16.66 -18.82
CA SER A 402 -12.27 -17.13 -18.41
C SER A 402 -12.64 -16.79 -16.96
N SER A 403 -11.66 -16.47 -16.11
CA SER A 403 -11.83 -16.04 -14.72
C SER A 403 -11.96 -14.52 -14.59
N GLY A 404 -11.72 -13.78 -15.67
CA GLY A 404 -11.75 -12.31 -15.71
C GLY A 404 -10.42 -11.65 -15.35
N ASN A 405 -9.32 -12.42 -15.28
CA ASN A 405 -7.99 -11.93 -14.91
C ASN A 405 -7.12 -11.76 -16.17
N SER A 406 -6.48 -10.61 -16.32
CA SER A 406 -5.47 -10.37 -17.35
C SER A 406 -4.07 -10.81 -16.90
N TYR A 407 -3.85 -10.91 -15.60
CA TYR A 407 -2.63 -11.43 -14.97
C TYR A 407 -2.93 -11.92 -13.56
N THR A 408 -2.00 -12.65 -12.99
CA THR A 408 -1.93 -12.96 -11.55
C THR A 408 -0.48 -12.81 -11.11
N ILE A 409 -0.24 -12.13 -9.99
CA ILE A 409 1.10 -12.03 -9.39
C ILE A 409 1.10 -12.84 -8.11
N GLU A 410 2.09 -13.71 -7.94
CA GLU A 410 2.36 -14.41 -6.70
C GLU A 410 3.69 -13.98 -6.11
N VAL A 411 3.69 -13.69 -4.82
CA VAL A 411 4.90 -13.35 -4.06
C VAL A 411 5.05 -14.33 -2.91
N GLY A 412 6.08 -15.17 -2.99
CA GLY A 412 6.49 -16.08 -1.91
C GLY A 412 7.41 -15.36 -0.93
N THR A 413 7.10 -15.42 0.37
CA THR A 413 7.91 -14.79 1.43
C THR A 413 7.61 -15.39 2.80
N GLN A 414 8.53 -15.21 3.74
CA GLN A 414 8.30 -15.53 5.15
C GLN A 414 7.69 -14.35 5.94
N GLN A 415 7.65 -13.17 5.35
CA GLN A 415 7.06 -11.99 6.00
C GLN A 415 5.55 -12.16 6.17
N ASN A 416 5.02 -11.65 7.29
CA ASN A 416 3.59 -11.64 7.55
C ASN A 416 3.04 -10.22 7.46
N ILE A 417 2.10 -10.02 6.55
CA ILE A 417 1.34 -8.78 6.45
C ILE A 417 -0.07 -9.08 6.98
N PRO A 418 -0.40 -8.63 8.19
CA PRO A 418 -1.65 -9.02 8.88
C PRO A 418 -2.92 -8.56 8.14
N GLN A 419 -2.82 -7.57 7.26
CA GLN A 419 -3.94 -7.00 6.50
C GLN A 419 -4.44 -7.90 5.37
N VAL A 420 -3.68 -8.94 5.03
CA VAL A 420 -4.09 -9.97 4.06
C VAL A 420 -4.42 -11.25 4.80
N THR A 421 -5.64 -11.72 4.67
CA THR A 421 -6.16 -12.93 5.34
C THR A 421 -6.27 -14.11 4.38
#